data_5c4e982be12915df0060c09903dc1e52
#
_entry.id   5c4e982be12915df0060c09903dc1e52
#
_cell.length_a   1.000
_cell.length_b   1.000
_cell.length_c   1.000
_cell.angle_alpha   90.00
_cell.angle_beta   90.00
_cell.angle_gamma   90.00
#
_symmetry.space_group_name_H-M   'P 1'
#
loop_
_entity.id
_entity.type
_entity.pdbx_description
1 polymer ?
#
loop_
_entity_poly.entity_id
_entity_poly.type
_entity_poly.pdbx_seq_one_letter_code
_entity_poly.pdbx_strand_id
1 'polypeptide(L)'
;MAVNKEDYYSVLGVSRGSNEAEIKKAYRRMARKNHPDVNPGDKTAEERFKKIQEAYNVLCDSKKRAIYDQYGFYSENIKEQPGGASYGFDFSEMDFGGAGNSSFRDIFSDILGGGAGRNRSRGPVKGEDIEQHLNISFMESVRGLSARINLSRQGACTSCNGTGMDRASEQNTCQQCNGTGKENRGQGFIRFPGACRACGGTGKIGARCKSCSGSGGVPVEETITVRIPPGVTNGFRMRVPGKGNAGRAGGPQGDMYLRIAVRPHDLFQREGNDILCSVPITITEAALGAKIEVPSIDGKTLLKIPPGTQSGQKFRLRGKGAPSPRDGIQGSQIVEVRVVTPKVADERSKEIFMELAKLNPKNPRAEIYDINVS
;
A
#
# COMPACT_ATOMS: atom_id res chain seq x y z
N MET A 1 -47.86 14.53 1.33
CA MET A 1 -47.19 15.66 0.64
C MET A 1 -46.26 15.06 -0.41
N ALA A 2 -46.50 15.27 -1.69
CA ALA A 2 -45.66 14.74 -2.77
C ALA A 2 -44.32 15.51 -2.77
N VAL A 3 -43.23 14.81 -2.49
CA VAL A 3 -41.89 15.34 -2.62
C VAL A 3 -41.63 15.53 -4.12
N ASN A 4 -41.58 16.77 -4.55
CA ASN A 4 -41.29 17.17 -5.92
C ASN A 4 -39.79 16.82 -6.18
N LYS A 5 -39.51 15.57 -6.59
CA LYS A 5 -38.16 15.15 -6.98
C LYS A 5 -37.85 15.79 -8.35
N GLU A 6 -36.85 16.66 -8.36
CA GLU A 6 -36.33 17.27 -9.60
C GLU A 6 -35.92 16.16 -10.58
N ASP A 7 -36.29 16.30 -11.85
CA ASP A 7 -35.96 15.34 -12.90
C ASP A 7 -34.45 15.28 -13.13
N TYR A 8 -33.85 14.10 -13.04
CA TYR A 8 -32.39 13.92 -13.14
C TYR A 8 -31.81 14.42 -14.48
N TYR A 9 -32.59 14.37 -15.57
CA TYR A 9 -32.20 14.96 -16.85
C TYR A 9 -32.11 16.48 -16.77
N SER A 10 -33.06 17.12 -16.08
CA SER A 10 -33.04 18.57 -15.85
C SER A 10 -31.91 19.01 -14.92
N VAL A 11 -31.58 18.22 -13.90
CA VAL A 11 -30.45 18.46 -13.00
C VAL A 11 -29.11 18.48 -13.76
N LEU A 12 -28.93 17.60 -14.74
CA LEU A 12 -27.76 17.58 -15.61
C LEU A 12 -27.81 18.53 -16.78
N GLY A 13 -29.02 19.11 -17.07
CA GLY A 13 -29.27 20.01 -18.21
C GLY A 13 -29.12 19.28 -19.55
N VAL A 14 -29.65 18.05 -19.64
CA VAL A 14 -29.68 17.23 -20.85
C VAL A 14 -31.09 16.76 -21.16
N SER A 15 -31.38 16.38 -22.42
CA SER A 15 -32.67 15.81 -22.81
C SER A 15 -32.80 14.34 -22.41
N ARG A 16 -34.04 13.83 -22.25
CA ARG A 16 -34.27 12.40 -21.94
C ARG A 16 -33.73 11.43 -23.00
N GLY A 17 -33.56 11.91 -24.25
CA GLY A 17 -32.97 11.15 -25.34
C GLY A 17 -31.46 11.18 -25.43
N SER A 18 -30.76 11.90 -24.55
CA SER A 18 -29.31 12.05 -24.58
C SER A 18 -28.59 10.73 -24.43
N ASN A 19 -27.47 10.56 -25.18
CA ASN A 19 -26.65 9.39 -25.10
C ASN A 19 -25.69 9.44 -23.88
N GLU A 20 -25.05 8.32 -23.57
CA GLU A 20 -24.15 8.21 -22.41
C GLU A 20 -22.99 9.22 -22.47
N ALA A 21 -22.44 9.47 -23.64
CA ALA A 21 -21.34 10.42 -23.84
C ALA A 21 -21.76 11.87 -23.53
N GLU A 22 -22.98 12.24 -23.89
CA GLU A 22 -23.56 13.56 -23.59
C GLU A 22 -23.84 13.73 -22.11
N ILE A 23 -24.39 12.71 -21.45
CA ILE A 23 -24.63 12.69 -20.02
C ILE A 23 -23.29 12.85 -19.27
N LYS A 24 -22.26 12.12 -19.67
CA LYS A 24 -20.92 12.21 -19.08
C LYS A 24 -20.26 13.58 -19.29
N LYS A 25 -20.46 14.18 -20.46
CA LYS A 25 -19.97 15.54 -20.77
C LYS A 25 -20.68 16.60 -19.93
N ALA A 26 -21.99 16.50 -19.78
CA ALA A 26 -22.78 17.39 -18.95
C ALA A 26 -22.41 17.29 -17.48
N TYR A 27 -22.28 16.08 -16.95
CA TYR A 27 -21.82 15.83 -15.60
C TYR A 27 -20.47 16.49 -15.31
N ARG A 28 -19.45 16.27 -16.16
CA ARG A 28 -18.13 16.87 -15.96
C ARG A 28 -18.18 18.40 -15.93
N ARG A 29 -19.01 19.02 -16.76
CA ARG A 29 -19.18 20.47 -16.79
C ARG A 29 -19.82 20.99 -15.50
N MET A 30 -20.92 20.34 -15.05
CA MET A 30 -21.67 20.76 -13.86
C MET A 30 -20.91 20.46 -12.56
N ALA A 31 -20.21 19.32 -12.48
CA ALA A 31 -19.39 18.94 -11.34
C ALA A 31 -18.23 19.92 -11.13
N ARG A 32 -17.53 20.33 -12.19
CA ARG A 32 -16.45 21.34 -12.07
C ARG A 32 -16.97 22.68 -11.57
N LYS A 33 -18.16 23.10 -12.04
CA LYS A 33 -18.75 24.40 -11.64
C LYS A 33 -19.15 24.42 -10.17
N ASN A 34 -19.61 23.31 -9.62
CA ASN A 34 -20.11 23.22 -8.24
C ASN A 34 -19.16 22.43 -7.32
N HIS A 35 -17.89 22.25 -7.72
CA HIS A 35 -16.91 21.52 -6.91
C HIS A 35 -16.60 22.27 -5.62
N PRO A 36 -16.49 21.60 -4.45
CA PRO A 36 -16.19 22.24 -3.19
C PRO A 36 -14.84 22.98 -3.18
N ASP A 37 -13.85 22.49 -3.93
CA ASP A 37 -12.54 23.18 -4.04
C ASP A 37 -12.61 24.50 -4.83
N VAL A 38 -13.60 24.62 -5.74
CA VAL A 38 -13.81 25.85 -6.53
C VAL A 38 -14.75 26.83 -5.81
N ASN A 39 -15.62 26.31 -4.93
CA ASN A 39 -16.60 27.10 -4.17
C ASN A 39 -16.49 26.78 -2.66
N PRO A 40 -15.35 27.12 -2.00
CA PRO A 40 -15.15 26.78 -0.61
C PRO A 40 -16.15 27.52 0.29
N GLY A 41 -16.89 26.76 1.10
CA GLY A 41 -17.86 27.31 2.06
C GLY A 41 -19.26 27.62 1.51
N ASP A 42 -19.54 27.41 0.21
CA ASP A 42 -20.88 27.59 -0.37
C ASP A 42 -21.71 26.29 -0.21
N LYS A 43 -22.57 26.29 0.80
CA LYS A 43 -23.50 25.17 1.07
C LYS A 43 -24.45 24.88 -0.11
N THR A 44 -24.83 25.89 -0.87
CA THR A 44 -25.74 25.73 -2.00
C THR A 44 -25.05 25.06 -3.18
N ALA A 45 -23.75 25.32 -3.40
CA ALA A 45 -22.93 24.63 -4.36
C ALA A 45 -22.73 23.15 -3.98
N GLU A 46 -22.52 22.86 -2.69
CA GLU A 46 -22.39 21.50 -2.17
C GLU A 46 -23.67 20.67 -2.36
N GLU A 47 -24.83 21.23 -2.05
CA GLU A 47 -26.13 20.57 -2.29
C GLU A 47 -26.38 20.29 -3.77
N ARG A 48 -26.07 21.26 -4.63
CA ARG A 48 -26.15 21.07 -6.10
C ARG A 48 -25.19 19.99 -6.56
N PHE A 49 -23.98 19.94 -6.05
CA PHE A 49 -23.00 18.91 -6.39
C PHE A 49 -23.50 17.52 -6.02
N LYS A 50 -24.09 17.35 -4.83
CA LYS A 50 -24.71 16.07 -4.38
C LYS A 50 -25.83 15.63 -5.33
N LYS A 51 -26.72 16.54 -5.73
CA LYS A 51 -27.79 16.26 -6.68
C LYS A 51 -27.28 15.89 -8.08
N ILE A 52 -26.24 16.59 -8.58
CA ILE A 52 -25.59 16.30 -9.85
C ILE A 52 -24.95 14.91 -9.84
N GLN A 53 -24.32 14.52 -8.74
CA GLN A 53 -23.70 13.21 -8.58
C GLN A 53 -24.74 12.09 -8.51
N GLU A 54 -25.84 12.30 -7.79
CA GLU A 54 -26.97 11.36 -7.73
C GLU A 54 -27.58 11.14 -9.13
N ALA A 55 -27.89 12.22 -9.85
CA ALA A 55 -28.42 12.16 -11.20
C ALA A 55 -27.49 11.39 -12.17
N TYR A 56 -26.20 11.64 -12.10
CA TYR A 56 -25.22 10.94 -12.92
C TYR A 56 -25.14 9.44 -12.61
N ASN A 57 -25.13 9.06 -11.33
CA ASN A 57 -25.07 7.67 -10.91
C ASN A 57 -26.26 6.84 -11.37
N VAL A 58 -27.43 7.47 -11.53
CA VAL A 58 -28.62 6.81 -12.06
C VAL A 58 -28.63 6.77 -13.58
N LEU A 59 -28.30 7.87 -14.26
CA LEU A 59 -28.41 7.99 -15.70
C LEU A 59 -27.23 7.38 -16.49
N CYS A 60 -26.08 7.16 -15.84
CA CYS A 60 -24.91 6.54 -16.47
C CYS A 60 -25.02 5.00 -16.54
N ASP A 61 -25.81 4.38 -15.68
CA ASP A 61 -26.06 2.95 -15.68
C ASP A 61 -27.33 2.63 -16.50
N SER A 62 -27.19 1.85 -17.57
CA SER A 62 -28.29 1.51 -18.47
C SER A 62 -29.48 0.84 -17.76
N LYS A 63 -29.24 0.04 -16.74
CA LYS A 63 -30.29 -0.64 -15.96
C LYS A 63 -31.02 0.32 -15.03
N LYS A 64 -30.27 1.16 -14.31
CA LYS A 64 -30.84 2.19 -13.42
C LYS A 64 -31.60 3.24 -14.20
N ARG A 65 -31.07 3.64 -15.38
CA ARG A 65 -31.72 4.57 -16.30
C ARG A 65 -33.05 4.02 -16.79
N ALA A 66 -33.11 2.75 -17.23
CA ALA A 66 -34.31 2.11 -17.66
C ALA A 66 -35.42 2.09 -16.58
N ILE A 67 -35.04 1.80 -15.34
CA ILE A 67 -35.95 1.85 -14.18
C ILE A 67 -36.43 3.30 -13.93
N TYR A 68 -35.50 4.26 -13.96
CA TYR A 68 -35.84 5.67 -13.80
C TYR A 68 -36.78 6.19 -14.91
N ASP A 69 -36.51 5.81 -16.15
CA ASP A 69 -37.33 6.19 -17.31
C ASP A 69 -38.75 5.58 -17.26
N GLN A 70 -38.90 4.38 -16.69
CA GLN A 70 -40.15 3.67 -16.56
C GLN A 70 -41.02 4.18 -15.39
N TYR A 71 -40.40 4.47 -14.23
CA TYR A 71 -41.13 4.78 -13.01
C TYR A 71 -41.06 6.26 -12.58
N GLY A 72 -40.24 7.07 -13.25
CA GLY A 72 -40.05 8.49 -12.91
C GLY A 72 -39.28 8.78 -11.64
N PHE A 73 -38.81 7.73 -10.93
CA PHE A 73 -37.98 7.83 -9.75
C PHE A 73 -37.07 6.59 -9.65
N TYR A 74 -35.91 6.75 -9.06
CA TYR A 74 -35.02 5.66 -8.71
C TYR A 74 -34.87 5.58 -7.19
N SER A 75 -35.14 4.41 -6.65
CA SER A 75 -34.84 4.09 -5.26
C SER A 75 -34.07 2.75 -5.25
N GLU A 76 -32.98 2.67 -4.51
CA GLU A 76 -32.18 1.45 -4.39
C GLU A 76 -32.96 0.24 -3.85
N ASN A 77 -34.19 0.46 -3.37
CA ASN A 77 -35.08 -0.57 -2.83
C ASN A 77 -36.04 -1.21 -3.85
N ILE A 78 -35.98 -0.80 -5.12
CA ILE A 78 -36.82 -1.42 -6.17
C ILE A 78 -36.08 -2.65 -6.69
N LYS A 79 -36.25 -3.81 -6.02
CA LYS A 79 -36.00 -5.12 -6.63
C LYS A 79 -37.26 -5.52 -7.40
N GLU A 80 -37.08 -5.95 -8.64
CA GLU A 80 -38.09 -6.69 -9.38
C GLU A 80 -38.55 -7.89 -8.54
N GLN A 81 -39.71 -7.76 -7.91
CA GLN A 81 -40.51 -8.89 -7.49
C GLN A 81 -42.00 -8.54 -7.68
N PRO A 82 -42.79 -9.38 -8.40
CA PRO A 82 -44.20 -9.27 -8.37
C PRO A 82 -44.71 -9.81 -7.03
N GLY A 83 -45.15 -8.94 -6.14
CA GLY A 83 -45.78 -9.34 -4.85
C GLY A 83 -45.13 -8.77 -3.60
N GLY A 84 -45.65 -7.69 -3.14
CA GLY A 84 -45.65 -6.97 -1.89
C GLY A 84 -44.82 -7.45 -0.70
N ALA A 85 -44.05 -6.55 -0.14
CA ALA A 85 -44.02 -6.14 1.28
C ALA A 85 -42.85 -5.14 1.49
N SER A 86 -43.22 -3.93 1.89
CA SER A 86 -42.37 -2.84 2.29
C SER A 86 -41.70 -3.13 3.64
N TYR A 87 -40.38 -3.07 3.70
CA TYR A 87 -39.64 -2.79 4.94
C TYR A 87 -38.72 -1.60 4.70
N GLY A 88 -39.08 -0.47 5.35
CA GLY A 88 -38.29 0.75 5.33
C GLY A 88 -37.02 0.58 6.15
N PHE A 89 -35.88 0.91 5.56
CA PHE A 89 -34.64 1.20 6.26
C PHE A 89 -34.40 2.71 6.18
N ASP A 90 -34.42 3.35 7.34
CA ASP A 90 -34.15 4.78 7.51
C ASP A 90 -32.63 5.01 7.47
N PHE A 91 -32.17 5.80 6.46
CA PHE A 91 -30.76 6.05 6.18
C PHE A 91 -30.29 7.40 6.77
N SER A 92 -31.01 7.98 7.71
CA SER A 92 -30.71 9.31 8.25
C SER A 92 -29.67 9.32 9.37
N GLU A 93 -29.15 8.17 9.80
CA GLU A 93 -28.27 8.08 11.00
C GLU A 93 -26.89 7.43 10.76
N MET A 94 -26.37 7.47 9.50
CA MET A 94 -25.00 7.07 9.24
C MET A 94 -24.13 8.28 8.91
N ASP A 95 -23.40 8.71 9.93
CA ASP A 95 -22.34 9.73 9.92
C ASP A 95 -21.27 9.44 8.85
N PHE A 96 -21.17 10.31 7.86
CA PHE A 96 -20.26 10.23 6.71
C PHE A 96 -19.01 11.07 6.97
N GLY A 97 -18.25 10.71 7.99
CA GLY A 97 -16.98 11.35 8.34
C GLY A 97 -15.81 10.38 8.38
N GLY A 98 -14.99 10.37 7.31
CA GLY A 98 -13.58 10.01 7.41
C GLY A 98 -13.13 8.65 6.88
N ALA A 99 -12.27 8.74 5.84
CA ALA A 99 -11.19 7.82 5.44
C ALA A 99 -11.51 6.47 4.76
N GLY A 100 -11.05 6.32 3.53
CA GLY A 100 -10.59 5.04 2.98
C GLY A 100 -11.46 4.36 1.93
N ASN A 101 -11.21 4.69 0.69
CA ASN A 101 -11.95 4.31 -0.54
C ASN A 101 -11.86 2.83 -1.00
N SER A 102 -11.43 1.87 -0.18
CA SER A 102 -11.29 0.47 -0.59
C SER A 102 -12.25 -0.52 0.07
N SER A 103 -12.75 -0.22 1.26
CA SER A 103 -13.59 -1.17 2.02
C SER A 103 -15.07 -1.16 1.59
N PHE A 104 -15.57 -0.08 1.01
CA PHE A 104 -16.98 0.04 0.62
C PHE A 104 -17.34 -0.81 -0.59
N ARG A 105 -16.41 -0.97 -1.52
CA ARG A 105 -16.64 -1.78 -2.73
C ARG A 105 -16.77 -3.28 -2.40
N ASP A 106 -16.05 -3.75 -1.40
CA ASP A 106 -16.09 -5.15 -0.96
C ASP A 106 -17.33 -5.45 -0.11
N ILE A 107 -17.75 -4.53 0.78
CA ILE A 107 -18.97 -4.69 1.57
C ILE A 107 -20.22 -4.53 0.68
N PHE A 108 -20.19 -3.62 -0.26
CA PHE A 108 -21.29 -3.38 -1.19
C PHE A 108 -21.46 -4.50 -2.22
N SER A 109 -20.36 -5.15 -2.65
CA SER A 109 -20.43 -6.34 -3.49
C SER A 109 -20.98 -7.57 -2.74
N ASP A 110 -20.81 -7.63 -1.43
CA ASP A 110 -21.31 -8.73 -0.59
C ASP A 110 -22.81 -8.55 -0.25
N ILE A 111 -23.29 -7.32 -0.11
CA ILE A 111 -24.70 -7.03 0.26
C ILE A 111 -25.60 -6.87 -0.96
N LEU A 112 -25.13 -6.26 -2.05
CA LEU A 112 -25.92 -6.00 -3.25
C LEU A 112 -25.71 -7.01 -4.39
N GLY A 113 -24.65 -7.84 -4.30
CA GLY A 113 -24.46 -9.01 -5.15
C GLY A 113 -25.51 -10.07 -4.83
N GLY A 114 -26.77 -9.66 -4.93
CA GLY A 114 -27.95 -10.33 -4.48
C GLY A 114 -27.97 -11.82 -4.70
N GLY A 115 -28.17 -12.56 -3.62
CA GLY A 115 -28.99 -13.76 -3.61
C GLY A 115 -28.78 -14.92 -4.58
N ALA A 116 -27.85 -14.81 -5.53
CA ALA A 116 -27.21 -15.98 -6.09
C ALA A 116 -26.17 -16.38 -5.03
N GLY A 117 -26.61 -17.19 -4.04
CA GLY A 117 -25.71 -17.80 -3.09
C GLY A 117 -24.51 -18.31 -3.90
N ARG A 118 -23.42 -17.52 -3.93
CA ARG A 118 -22.13 -18.07 -4.26
C ARG A 118 -21.99 -19.23 -3.29
N ASN A 119 -22.34 -20.38 -3.81
CA ASN A 119 -21.97 -21.64 -3.28
C ASN A 119 -20.44 -21.50 -3.06
N ARG A 120 -20.03 -21.02 -1.88
CA ARG A 120 -18.73 -21.38 -1.35
C ARG A 120 -18.80 -22.87 -1.10
N SER A 121 -19.03 -23.65 -2.19
CA SER A 121 -18.50 -24.99 -2.23
C SER A 121 -17.08 -24.79 -1.71
N ARG A 122 -16.70 -25.53 -0.71
CA ARG A 122 -15.31 -25.57 -0.24
C ARG A 122 -14.46 -26.17 -1.35
N GLY A 123 -14.44 -25.48 -2.50
CA GLY A 123 -13.46 -25.65 -3.54
C GLY A 123 -12.08 -25.33 -2.98
N PRO A 124 -11.07 -25.58 -3.77
CA PRO A 124 -9.70 -25.27 -3.41
C PRO A 124 -9.58 -23.81 -2.96
N VAL A 125 -9.18 -23.59 -1.71
CA VAL A 125 -8.97 -22.26 -1.13
C VAL A 125 -7.49 -22.00 -1.07
N LYS A 126 -7.05 -20.86 -1.61
CA LYS A 126 -5.66 -20.41 -1.51
C LYS A 126 -5.23 -20.35 -0.04
N GLY A 127 -4.01 -20.79 0.25
CA GLY A 127 -3.39 -20.66 1.56
C GLY A 127 -3.15 -19.21 1.96
N GLU A 128 -3.03 -18.97 3.25
CA GLU A 128 -2.74 -17.66 3.78
C GLU A 128 -1.32 -17.21 3.42
N ASP A 129 -1.18 -15.94 3.10
CA ASP A 129 0.11 -15.32 2.87
C ASP A 129 0.84 -15.13 4.21
N ILE A 130 2.18 -15.20 4.21
CA ILE A 130 3.04 -15.04 5.39
C ILE A 130 3.84 -13.77 5.24
N GLU A 131 3.99 -12.98 6.29
CA GLU A 131 4.89 -11.83 6.33
C GLU A 131 6.08 -12.13 7.23
N GLN A 132 7.29 -11.90 6.70
CA GLN A 132 8.56 -12.10 7.40
C GLN A 132 9.38 -10.81 7.36
N HIS A 133 10.04 -10.46 8.46
CA HIS A 133 10.93 -9.31 8.54
C HIS A 133 12.38 -9.74 8.39
N LEU A 134 13.15 -9.01 7.60
CA LEU A 134 14.58 -9.21 7.43
C LEU A 134 15.32 -7.91 7.72
N ASN A 135 16.22 -7.94 8.69
CA ASN A 135 17.11 -6.84 9.01
C ASN A 135 18.41 -6.97 8.20
N ILE A 136 18.73 -5.95 7.42
CA ILE A 136 19.98 -5.87 6.66
C ILE A 136 20.76 -4.60 7.03
N SER A 137 22.06 -4.60 6.79
CA SER A 137 22.89 -3.41 6.94
C SER A 137 22.64 -2.42 5.80
N PHE A 138 23.03 -1.16 6.00
CA PHE A 138 22.98 -0.12 4.99
C PHE A 138 23.76 -0.53 3.71
N MET A 139 24.96 -1.07 3.87
CA MET A 139 25.81 -1.47 2.75
C MET A 139 25.20 -2.62 1.94
N GLU A 140 24.58 -3.59 2.62
CA GLU A 140 23.84 -4.69 1.98
C GLU A 140 22.61 -4.17 1.22
N SER A 141 21.92 -3.15 1.75
CA SER A 141 20.78 -2.55 1.09
C SER A 141 21.16 -1.88 -0.23
N VAL A 142 22.35 -1.30 -0.30
CA VAL A 142 22.88 -0.63 -1.49
C VAL A 142 23.43 -1.62 -2.52
N ARG A 143 24.21 -2.59 -2.07
CA ARG A 143 24.90 -3.58 -2.95
C ARG A 143 23.99 -4.74 -3.36
N GLY A 144 22.91 -4.96 -2.61
CA GLY A 144 22.12 -6.18 -2.70
C GLY A 144 22.81 -7.37 -2.03
N LEU A 145 22.06 -8.39 -1.71
CA LEU A 145 22.59 -9.62 -1.11
C LEU A 145 21.71 -10.82 -1.43
N SER A 146 22.27 -12.02 -1.20
CA SER A 146 21.52 -13.27 -1.16
C SER A 146 21.39 -13.73 0.28
N ALA A 147 20.17 -13.67 0.84
CA ALA A 147 19.90 -14.03 2.23
C ALA A 147 19.33 -15.44 2.32
N ARG A 148 19.77 -16.22 3.30
CA ARG A 148 19.14 -17.48 3.69
C ARG A 148 18.14 -17.21 4.80
N ILE A 149 16.89 -17.63 4.61
CA ILE A 149 15.78 -17.37 5.51
C ILE A 149 15.20 -18.70 5.94
N ASN A 150 15.13 -18.93 7.24
CA ASN A 150 14.44 -20.09 7.79
C ASN A 150 12.94 -19.75 7.87
N LEU A 151 12.15 -20.52 7.16
CA LEU A 151 10.70 -20.33 7.04
C LEU A 151 9.98 -21.48 7.73
N SER A 152 9.23 -21.17 8.77
CA SER A 152 8.29 -22.12 9.39
C SER A 152 6.88 -21.81 8.88
N ARG A 153 6.24 -22.78 8.25
CA ARG A 153 4.92 -22.64 7.63
C ARG A 153 4.10 -23.90 7.65
N GLN A 154 2.81 -23.80 7.42
CA GLN A 154 1.96 -24.93 7.15
C GLN A 154 2.17 -25.37 5.68
N GLY A 155 2.91 -26.45 5.48
CA GLY A 155 3.10 -27.08 4.17
C GLY A 155 1.92 -27.98 3.81
N ALA A 156 1.73 -28.29 2.53
CA ALA A 156 0.73 -29.27 2.11
C ALA A 156 1.11 -30.67 2.63
N CYS A 157 0.18 -31.36 3.25
CA CYS A 157 0.40 -32.72 3.69
C CYS A 157 0.66 -33.63 2.49
N THR A 158 1.82 -34.26 2.44
CA THR A 158 2.23 -35.14 1.33
C THR A 158 1.37 -36.39 1.22
N SER A 159 0.87 -36.92 2.36
CA SER A 159 0.03 -38.12 2.38
C SER A 159 -1.34 -37.91 1.71
N CYS A 160 -1.94 -36.72 1.85
CA CYS A 160 -3.25 -36.43 1.27
C CYS A 160 -3.22 -35.31 0.21
N ASN A 161 -2.05 -34.75 -0.15
CA ASN A 161 -1.90 -33.62 -1.06
C ASN A 161 -2.80 -32.42 -0.69
N GLY A 162 -2.88 -32.11 0.58
CA GLY A 162 -3.64 -30.96 1.06
C GLY A 162 -5.16 -31.16 1.16
N THR A 163 -5.70 -32.32 0.78
CA THR A 163 -7.15 -32.57 0.84
C THR A 163 -7.69 -32.81 2.25
N GLY A 164 -6.84 -33.23 3.16
CA GLY A 164 -7.22 -33.61 4.53
C GLY A 164 -7.89 -34.98 4.62
N MET A 165 -8.09 -35.69 3.50
CA MET A 165 -8.72 -37.00 3.45
C MET A 165 -7.68 -38.08 3.13
N ASP A 166 -7.86 -39.29 3.68
CA ASP A 166 -7.03 -40.42 3.38
C ASP A 166 -7.28 -40.86 1.92
N ARG A 167 -6.20 -40.99 1.16
CA ARG A 167 -6.26 -41.43 -0.26
C ARG A 167 -6.69 -42.90 -0.43
N ALA A 168 -6.38 -43.72 0.54
CA ALA A 168 -6.74 -45.15 0.50
C ALA A 168 -8.21 -45.37 0.89
N SER A 169 -8.90 -44.39 1.47
CA SER A 169 -10.30 -44.52 1.80
C SER A 169 -11.19 -44.16 0.61
N GLU A 170 -12.21 -44.98 0.37
CA GLU A 170 -13.27 -44.63 -0.59
C GLU A 170 -13.93 -43.32 -0.20
N GLN A 171 -13.87 -42.35 -1.12
CA GLN A 171 -14.52 -41.06 -0.94
C GLN A 171 -15.96 -41.15 -1.43
N ASN A 172 -16.88 -41.43 -0.53
CA ASN A 172 -18.29 -41.47 -0.84
C ASN A 172 -18.92 -40.10 -0.83
N THR A 173 -19.84 -39.83 -1.74
CA THR A 173 -20.66 -38.64 -1.71
C THR A 173 -21.46 -38.59 -0.40
N CYS A 174 -21.46 -37.48 0.29
CA CYS A 174 -22.21 -37.30 1.53
C CYS A 174 -23.71 -37.46 1.25
N GLN A 175 -24.32 -38.50 1.77
CA GLN A 175 -25.76 -38.76 1.57
C GLN A 175 -26.65 -37.70 2.22
N GLN A 176 -26.21 -37.04 3.33
CA GLN A 176 -27.01 -36.03 4.02
C GLN A 176 -27.15 -34.73 3.21
N CYS A 177 -26.17 -34.36 2.43
CA CYS A 177 -26.21 -33.15 1.60
C CYS A 177 -26.12 -33.44 0.10
N ASN A 178 -26.14 -34.72 -0.31
CA ASN A 178 -26.01 -35.14 -1.71
C ASN A 178 -24.85 -34.48 -2.44
N GLY A 179 -23.71 -34.33 -1.75
CA GLY A 179 -22.50 -33.74 -2.31
C GLY A 179 -22.45 -32.20 -2.26
N THR A 180 -23.52 -31.52 -1.88
CA THR A 180 -23.57 -30.03 -1.84
C THR A 180 -22.73 -29.41 -0.73
N GLY A 181 -22.39 -30.17 0.30
CA GLY A 181 -21.70 -29.68 1.50
C GLY A 181 -22.53 -28.74 2.37
N LYS A 182 -23.80 -28.49 2.03
CA LYS A 182 -24.70 -27.57 2.75
C LYS A 182 -25.93 -28.29 3.28
N GLU A 183 -26.41 -27.80 4.40
CA GLU A 183 -27.64 -28.24 5.05
C GLU A 183 -28.45 -27.00 5.41
N ASN A 184 -29.74 -26.98 5.08
CA ASN A 184 -30.62 -25.90 5.45
C ASN A 184 -31.02 -26.06 6.92
N ARG A 185 -30.63 -25.12 7.77
CA ARG A 185 -30.94 -25.06 9.19
C ARG A 185 -31.95 -23.96 9.47
N GLY A 186 -32.97 -24.23 10.20
CA GLY A 186 -33.97 -23.25 10.65
C GLY A 186 -35.18 -23.93 11.23
N GLN A 187 -35.83 -23.29 12.18
CA GLN A 187 -37.15 -23.64 12.66
C GLN A 187 -38.16 -22.68 12.02
N GLY A 188 -39.21 -23.22 11.42
CA GLY A 188 -40.27 -22.43 10.77
C GLY A 188 -39.92 -21.95 9.35
N PHE A 189 -40.40 -20.75 9.01
CA PHE A 189 -40.30 -20.20 7.65
C PHE A 189 -38.90 -19.65 7.27
N ILE A 190 -37.97 -19.51 8.22
CA ILE A 190 -36.64 -18.96 7.98
C ILE A 190 -35.62 -20.08 7.98
N ARG A 191 -35.06 -20.41 6.80
CA ARG A 191 -34.02 -21.42 6.63
C ARG A 191 -32.70 -20.74 6.23
N PHE A 192 -31.66 -20.95 7.02
CA PHE A 192 -30.32 -20.47 6.72
C PHE A 192 -29.45 -21.62 6.19
N PRO A 193 -28.73 -21.45 5.08
CA PRO A 193 -27.80 -22.44 4.58
C PRO A 193 -26.59 -22.53 5.51
N GLY A 194 -26.41 -23.65 6.19
CA GLY A 194 -25.25 -23.95 7.03
C GLY A 194 -24.38 -25.04 6.43
N ALA A 195 -23.16 -25.22 6.97
CA ALA A 195 -22.33 -26.35 6.59
C ALA A 195 -22.98 -27.67 7.05
N CYS A 196 -23.01 -28.68 6.17
CA CYS A 196 -23.55 -30.01 6.49
C CYS A 196 -22.77 -30.61 7.66
N ARG A 197 -23.49 -31.10 8.68
CA ARG A 197 -22.90 -31.67 9.92
C ARG A 197 -22.12 -32.96 9.63
N ALA A 198 -22.61 -33.80 8.75
CA ALA A 198 -22.00 -35.09 8.44
C ALA A 198 -20.64 -34.97 7.72
N CYS A 199 -20.53 -34.09 6.74
CA CYS A 199 -19.30 -33.91 5.97
C CYS A 199 -18.49 -32.66 6.34
N GLY A 200 -18.96 -31.86 7.33
CA GLY A 200 -18.32 -30.60 7.71
C GLY A 200 -18.26 -29.58 6.58
N GLY A 201 -19.11 -29.72 5.53
CA GLY A 201 -19.20 -28.84 4.37
C GLY A 201 -18.32 -29.30 3.18
N THR A 202 -17.65 -30.44 3.23
CA THR A 202 -16.81 -30.96 2.14
C THR A 202 -17.63 -31.60 1.00
N GLY A 203 -18.88 -31.98 1.26
CA GLY A 203 -19.72 -32.72 0.30
C GLY A 203 -19.34 -34.20 0.17
N LYS A 204 -18.23 -34.62 0.77
CA LYS A 204 -17.70 -35.99 0.71
C LYS A 204 -17.48 -36.53 2.13
N ILE A 205 -17.65 -37.82 2.30
CA ILE A 205 -17.36 -38.56 3.53
C ILE A 205 -16.25 -39.55 3.20
N GLY A 206 -15.18 -39.54 3.98
CA GLY A 206 -14.05 -40.43 3.90
C GLY A 206 -13.25 -40.39 5.19
N ALA A 207 -12.34 -41.34 5.40
CA ALA A 207 -11.46 -41.30 6.56
C ALA A 207 -10.57 -40.05 6.53
N ARG A 208 -10.37 -39.42 7.69
CA ARG A 208 -9.46 -38.31 7.84
C ARG A 208 -8.02 -38.78 7.64
N CYS A 209 -7.21 -38.01 6.94
CA CYS A 209 -5.79 -38.27 6.80
C CYS A 209 -5.11 -38.36 8.16
N LYS A 210 -4.51 -39.48 8.49
CA LYS A 210 -3.85 -39.72 9.77
C LYS A 210 -2.65 -38.79 10.01
N SER A 211 -1.92 -38.45 8.93
CA SER A 211 -0.71 -37.61 9.01
C SER A 211 -0.99 -36.14 9.36
N CYS A 212 -2.15 -35.59 8.96
CA CYS A 212 -2.52 -34.21 9.22
C CYS A 212 -3.81 -34.06 10.04
N SER A 213 -4.38 -35.18 10.55
CA SER A 213 -5.62 -35.19 11.32
C SER A 213 -6.78 -34.47 10.64
N GLY A 214 -6.79 -34.47 9.31
CA GLY A 214 -7.85 -33.82 8.50
C GLY A 214 -7.61 -32.34 8.18
N SER A 215 -6.54 -31.72 8.65
CA SER A 215 -6.24 -30.30 8.38
C SER A 215 -5.77 -30.04 6.94
N GLY A 216 -5.21 -31.02 6.28
CA GLY A 216 -4.58 -30.90 4.96
C GLY A 216 -3.18 -30.27 5.00
N GLY A 217 -2.77 -29.69 6.14
CA GLY A 217 -1.46 -29.08 6.33
C GLY A 217 -0.65 -29.76 7.42
N VAL A 218 0.66 -29.69 7.32
CA VAL A 218 1.63 -30.13 8.34
C VAL A 218 2.66 -29.01 8.53
N PRO A 219 3.18 -28.82 9.75
CA PRO A 219 4.26 -27.85 9.96
C PRO A 219 5.49 -28.29 9.19
N VAL A 220 6.10 -27.36 8.43
CA VAL A 220 7.30 -27.59 7.63
C VAL A 220 8.27 -26.45 7.91
N GLU A 221 9.51 -26.82 8.19
CA GLU A 221 10.63 -25.87 8.28
C GLU A 221 11.48 -26.01 7.01
N GLU A 222 11.65 -24.90 6.32
CA GLU A 222 12.36 -24.84 5.05
C GLU A 222 13.36 -23.67 5.07
N THR A 223 14.59 -23.89 4.66
CA THR A 223 15.53 -22.79 4.43
C THR A 223 15.49 -22.39 2.98
N ILE A 224 15.11 -21.16 2.71
CA ILE A 224 15.04 -20.61 1.36
C ILE A 224 16.13 -19.55 1.16
N THR A 225 16.70 -19.50 -0.04
CA THR A 225 17.62 -18.43 -0.45
C THR A 225 16.85 -17.39 -1.25
N VAL A 226 16.86 -16.15 -0.77
CA VAL A 226 16.17 -15.04 -1.42
C VAL A 226 17.20 -14.01 -1.87
N ARG A 227 17.16 -13.64 -3.16
CA ARG A 227 18.02 -12.60 -3.73
C ARG A 227 17.35 -11.23 -3.58
N ILE A 228 17.97 -10.36 -2.80
CA ILE A 228 17.53 -8.99 -2.60
C ILE A 228 18.25 -8.11 -3.61
N PRO A 229 17.51 -7.36 -4.46
CA PRO A 229 18.12 -6.49 -5.45
C PRO A 229 18.90 -5.34 -4.79
N PRO A 230 19.91 -4.78 -5.46
CA PRO A 230 20.62 -3.62 -4.98
C PRO A 230 19.69 -2.38 -4.94
N GLY A 231 19.95 -1.51 -3.96
CA GLY A 231 19.23 -0.25 -3.85
C GLY A 231 17.90 -0.32 -3.12
N VAL A 232 17.57 -1.41 -2.42
CA VAL A 232 16.35 -1.50 -1.61
C VAL A 232 16.35 -0.45 -0.50
N THR A 233 15.17 0.07 -0.19
CA THR A 233 14.94 1.06 0.87
C THR A 233 14.39 0.41 2.12
N ASN A 234 14.44 1.13 3.23
CA ASN A 234 13.77 0.69 4.45
C ASN A 234 12.26 0.55 4.21
N GLY A 235 11.67 -0.56 4.68
CA GLY A 235 10.27 -0.89 4.45
C GLY A 235 9.97 -1.52 3.09
N PHE A 236 10.98 -1.78 2.25
CA PHE A 236 10.76 -2.45 0.96
C PHE A 236 10.10 -3.81 1.16
N ARG A 237 9.03 -4.04 0.40
CA ARG A 237 8.24 -5.29 0.46
C ARG A 237 8.45 -6.10 -0.80
N MET A 238 8.99 -7.31 -0.64
CA MET A 238 9.22 -8.26 -1.73
C MET A 238 8.31 -9.47 -1.60
N ARG A 239 7.69 -9.87 -2.70
CA ARG A 239 6.87 -11.08 -2.76
C ARG A 239 7.71 -12.26 -3.22
N VAL A 240 7.63 -13.37 -2.48
CA VAL A 240 8.19 -14.67 -2.86
C VAL A 240 7.03 -15.64 -3.10
N PRO A 241 6.67 -15.90 -4.37
CA PRO A 241 5.48 -16.64 -4.71
C PRO A 241 5.53 -18.10 -4.21
N GLY A 242 4.38 -18.62 -3.74
CA GLY A 242 4.21 -20.00 -3.32
C GLY A 242 4.96 -20.39 -2.05
N LYS A 243 5.43 -19.41 -1.24
CA LYS A 243 6.13 -19.67 0.03
C LYS A 243 5.28 -19.31 1.26
N GLY A 244 3.97 -19.08 1.08
CA GLY A 244 2.99 -18.96 2.15
C GLY A 244 2.49 -20.31 2.67
N ASN A 245 1.44 -20.29 3.47
CA ASN A 245 0.79 -21.49 3.99
C ASN A 245 0.13 -22.33 2.90
N ALA A 246 -0.02 -23.60 3.16
CA ALA A 246 -0.76 -24.50 2.27
C ALA A 246 -2.21 -24.07 2.13
N GLY A 247 -2.74 -24.21 0.91
CA GLY A 247 -4.16 -24.05 0.65
C GLY A 247 -4.98 -25.21 1.24
N ARG A 248 -6.26 -24.94 1.47
CA ARG A 248 -7.20 -25.96 1.92
C ARG A 248 -7.87 -26.66 0.75
N ALA A 249 -8.28 -27.89 0.95
CA ALA A 249 -8.97 -28.72 -0.04
C ALA A 249 -8.24 -28.79 -1.39
N GLY A 250 -6.89 -28.87 -1.37
CA GLY A 250 -6.07 -28.91 -2.59
C GLY A 250 -5.87 -27.54 -3.26
N GLY A 251 -6.19 -26.44 -2.59
CA GLY A 251 -5.94 -25.09 -3.09
C GLY A 251 -4.46 -24.74 -3.21
N PRO A 252 -4.09 -23.72 -4.00
CA PRO A 252 -2.71 -23.29 -4.15
C PRO A 252 -2.16 -22.73 -2.84
N GLN A 253 -0.85 -22.80 -2.69
CA GLN A 253 -0.16 -22.18 -1.55
C GLN A 253 -0.29 -20.65 -1.60
N GLY A 254 -0.24 -20.01 -0.44
CA GLY A 254 -0.09 -18.57 -0.32
C GLY A 254 1.31 -18.10 -0.73
N ASP A 255 1.56 -16.83 -0.58
CA ASP A 255 2.83 -16.21 -0.88
C ASP A 255 3.53 -15.77 0.42
N MET A 256 4.85 -15.62 0.37
CA MET A 256 5.59 -14.96 1.45
C MET A 256 5.90 -13.53 1.03
N TYR A 257 5.65 -12.61 1.94
CA TYR A 257 6.06 -11.21 1.81
C TYR A 257 7.21 -10.93 2.74
N LEU A 258 8.35 -10.59 2.16
CA LEU A 258 9.54 -10.22 2.92
C LEU A 258 9.59 -8.70 3.06
N ARG A 259 9.49 -8.23 4.30
CA ARG A 259 9.64 -6.80 4.62
C ARG A 259 11.08 -6.54 5.08
N ILE A 260 11.76 -5.66 4.37
CA ILE A 260 13.17 -5.35 4.61
C ILE A 260 13.28 -4.16 5.53
N ALA A 261 13.98 -4.32 6.64
CA ALA A 261 14.36 -3.26 7.56
C ALA A 261 15.86 -2.98 7.41
N VAL A 262 16.21 -1.75 7.04
CA VAL A 262 17.60 -1.32 6.85
C VAL A 262 18.10 -0.67 8.14
N ARG A 263 19.19 -1.19 8.70
CA ARG A 263 19.84 -0.58 9.86
C ARG A 263 20.50 0.74 9.46
N PRO A 264 20.41 1.78 10.29
CA PRO A 264 21.11 3.03 10.05
C PRO A 264 22.62 2.79 10.01
N HIS A 265 23.35 3.65 9.30
CA HIS A 265 24.80 3.64 9.22
C HIS A 265 25.35 4.90 9.88
N ASP A 266 26.47 4.79 10.61
CA ASP A 266 27.02 5.90 11.38
C ASP A 266 27.46 7.09 10.52
N LEU A 267 27.91 6.81 9.30
CA LEU A 267 28.46 7.82 8.40
C LEU A 267 27.55 8.17 7.23
N PHE A 268 26.78 7.21 6.71
CA PHE A 268 25.98 7.38 5.49
C PHE A 268 24.49 7.50 5.82
N GLN A 269 23.86 8.49 5.23
CA GLN A 269 22.40 8.66 5.22
C GLN A 269 21.90 8.57 3.78
N ARG A 270 20.69 8.10 3.58
CA ARG A 270 20.12 7.94 2.25
C ARG A 270 18.92 8.87 2.06
N GLU A 271 18.93 9.63 0.96
CA GLU A 271 17.81 10.43 0.47
C GLU A 271 17.48 9.99 -0.96
N GLY A 272 16.39 9.24 -1.12
CA GLY A 272 16.07 8.65 -2.43
C GLY A 272 17.17 7.72 -2.94
N ASN A 273 17.82 8.08 -4.04
CA ASN A 273 18.98 7.37 -4.58
C ASN A 273 20.32 8.03 -4.20
N ASP A 274 20.29 9.23 -3.65
CA ASP A 274 21.50 9.91 -3.21
C ASP A 274 21.91 9.46 -1.81
N ILE A 275 23.22 9.50 -1.56
CA ILE A 275 23.83 9.14 -0.27
C ILE A 275 24.54 10.35 0.28
N LEU A 276 24.18 10.74 1.49
CA LEU A 276 24.75 11.86 2.20
C LEU A 276 25.80 11.35 3.17
N CYS A 277 26.92 12.07 3.27
CA CYS A 277 27.90 11.88 4.33
C CYS A 277 28.51 13.23 4.74
N SER A 278 28.85 13.36 6.04
CA SER A 278 29.54 14.53 6.58
C SER A 278 31.01 14.20 6.78
N VAL A 279 31.90 15.03 6.23
CA VAL A 279 33.34 14.81 6.31
C VAL A 279 34.01 16.02 6.98
N PRO A 280 34.75 15.84 8.08
CA PRO A 280 35.50 16.93 8.69
C PRO A 280 36.70 17.30 7.81
N ILE A 281 36.92 18.61 7.66
CA ILE A 281 38.11 19.19 7.02
C ILE A 281 38.76 20.22 7.95
N THR A 282 40.04 20.45 7.79
CA THR A 282 40.76 21.47 8.54
C THR A 282 40.49 22.88 8.00
N ILE A 283 40.73 23.90 8.80
CA ILE A 283 40.65 25.31 8.38
C ILE A 283 41.58 25.57 7.18
N THR A 284 42.78 25.01 7.20
CA THR A 284 43.74 25.17 6.12
C THR A 284 43.31 24.54 4.82
N GLU A 285 42.73 23.35 4.86
CA GLU A 285 42.18 22.69 3.69
C GLU A 285 40.97 23.48 3.12
N ALA A 286 40.13 24.05 4.00
CA ALA A 286 39.00 24.87 3.59
C ALA A 286 39.45 26.19 2.97
N ALA A 287 40.45 26.85 3.53
CA ALA A 287 40.93 28.15 3.08
C ALA A 287 41.77 28.08 1.80
N LEU A 288 42.71 27.13 1.73
CA LEU A 288 43.68 26.99 0.64
C LEU A 288 43.22 26.07 -0.49
N GLY A 289 42.19 25.26 -0.19
CA GLY A 289 41.79 24.16 -1.04
C GLY A 289 42.69 22.94 -0.87
N ALA A 290 42.14 21.78 -1.10
CA ALA A 290 42.85 20.50 -0.93
C ALA A 290 42.25 19.41 -1.82
N LYS A 291 42.99 18.32 -1.98
CA LYS A 291 42.45 17.04 -2.45
C LYS A 291 42.41 16.08 -1.28
N ILE A 292 41.22 15.69 -0.86
CA ILE A 292 41.02 14.83 0.30
C ILE A 292 40.45 13.47 -0.12
N GLU A 293 40.78 12.43 0.60
CA GLU A 293 40.10 11.15 0.46
C GLU A 293 38.82 11.15 1.29
N VAL A 294 37.69 10.83 0.64
CA VAL A 294 36.39 10.69 1.28
C VAL A 294 35.89 9.26 1.18
N PRO A 295 35.21 8.74 2.20
CA PRO A 295 34.61 7.41 2.14
C PRO A 295 33.46 7.41 1.12
N SER A 296 33.37 6.33 0.36
CA SER A 296 32.31 6.05 -0.58
C SER A 296 31.82 4.61 -0.41
N ILE A 297 30.67 4.26 -0.98
CA ILE A 297 30.13 2.90 -0.97
C ILE A 297 31.14 1.88 -1.54
N ASP A 298 31.87 2.28 -2.56
CA ASP A 298 32.84 1.42 -3.26
C ASP A 298 34.24 1.44 -2.64
N GLY A 299 34.43 2.20 -1.56
CA GLY A 299 35.72 2.41 -0.94
C GLY A 299 36.06 3.89 -0.76
N LYS A 300 37.30 4.30 -1.01
CA LYS A 300 37.75 5.69 -0.91
C LYS A 300 37.70 6.39 -2.27
N THR A 301 37.32 7.64 -2.29
CA THR A 301 37.27 8.49 -3.50
C THR A 301 37.93 9.84 -3.22
N LEU A 302 38.68 10.37 -4.18
CA LEU A 302 39.26 11.69 -4.06
C LEU A 302 38.23 12.78 -4.33
N LEU A 303 38.11 13.73 -3.40
CA LEU A 303 37.30 14.93 -3.51
C LEU A 303 38.21 16.16 -3.58
N LYS A 304 38.02 17.01 -4.60
CA LYS A 304 38.72 18.30 -4.68
C LYS A 304 37.91 19.36 -3.94
N ILE A 305 38.51 19.94 -2.91
CA ILE A 305 37.99 21.06 -2.13
C ILE A 305 38.52 22.34 -2.76
N PRO A 306 37.69 23.26 -3.27
CA PRO A 306 38.11 24.57 -3.75
C PRO A 306 38.60 25.45 -2.60
N PRO A 307 39.50 26.42 -2.84
CA PRO A 307 39.86 27.40 -1.84
C PRO A 307 38.66 28.28 -1.45
N GLY A 308 38.57 28.66 -0.17
CA GLY A 308 37.47 29.44 0.36
C GLY A 308 36.19 28.65 0.64
N THR A 309 36.27 27.31 0.71
CA THR A 309 35.13 26.44 1.04
C THR A 309 34.62 26.73 2.45
N GLN A 310 33.30 26.89 2.57
CA GLN A 310 32.64 27.15 3.84
C GLN A 310 32.12 25.84 4.50
N SER A 311 31.98 25.85 5.83
CA SER A 311 31.37 24.75 6.56
C SER A 311 29.90 24.59 6.13
N GLY A 312 29.45 23.32 5.94
CA GLY A 312 28.11 22.99 5.42
C GLY A 312 28.01 22.98 3.90
N GLN A 313 29.10 23.34 3.19
CA GLN A 313 29.09 23.28 1.71
C GLN A 313 29.01 21.81 1.24
N LYS A 314 28.17 21.57 0.23
CA LYS A 314 27.89 20.23 -0.30
C LYS A 314 28.56 20.02 -1.65
N PHE A 315 29.25 18.91 -1.77
CA PHE A 315 29.92 18.47 -2.99
C PHE A 315 29.26 17.21 -3.55
N ARG A 316 28.96 17.18 -4.83
CA ARG A 316 28.29 16.05 -5.46
C ARG A 316 29.27 15.18 -6.24
N LEU A 317 29.36 13.92 -5.87
CA LEU A 317 30.09 12.86 -6.56
C LEU A 317 29.08 12.05 -7.39
N ARG A 318 29.03 12.31 -8.70
CA ARG A 318 28.07 11.66 -9.60
C ARG A 318 28.35 10.16 -9.73
N GLY A 319 27.27 9.34 -9.77
CA GLY A 319 27.38 7.90 -9.93
C GLY A 319 27.96 7.16 -8.70
N LYS A 320 28.01 7.81 -7.53
CA LYS A 320 28.47 7.21 -6.25
C LYS A 320 27.37 7.06 -5.21
N GLY A 321 26.12 7.21 -5.63
CA GLY A 321 24.94 6.99 -4.80
C GLY A 321 24.45 5.54 -4.85
N ALA A 322 23.24 5.30 -4.32
CA ALA A 322 22.59 4.02 -4.38
C ALA A 322 21.93 3.80 -5.76
N PRO A 323 21.94 2.58 -6.29
CA PRO A 323 21.16 2.26 -7.48
C PRO A 323 19.67 2.26 -7.17
N SER A 324 18.84 2.59 -8.14
CA SER A 324 17.40 2.44 -8.06
C SER A 324 17.02 0.95 -8.28
N PRO A 325 16.19 0.36 -7.42
CA PRO A 325 15.80 -1.04 -7.58
C PRO A 325 14.90 -1.30 -8.78
N ARG A 326 14.36 -0.26 -9.45
CA ARG A 326 13.46 -0.36 -10.60
C ARG A 326 14.18 -0.32 -11.94
N ASP A 327 15.04 0.66 -12.12
CA ASP A 327 15.70 1.00 -13.40
C ASP A 327 17.22 0.91 -13.34
N GLY A 328 17.79 0.64 -12.16
CA GLY A 328 19.23 0.52 -11.97
C GLY A 328 19.99 1.84 -12.05
N ILE A 329 19.31 2.98 -12.25
CA ILE A 329 19.95 4.29 -12.32
C ILE A 329 20.63 4.61 -10.99
N GLN A 330 21.93 4.91 -11.05
CA GLN A 330 22.73 5.20 -9.88
C GLN A 330 22.60 6.68 -9.49
N GLY A 331 22.34 6.94 -8.22
CA GLY A 331 22.32 8.28 -7.66
C GLY A 331 23.71 8.87 -7.48
N SER A 332 23.81 9.97 -6.75
CA SER A 332 25.07 10.64 -6.43
C SER A 332 25.38 10.49 -4.93
N GLN A 333 26.67 10.62 -4.57
CA GLN A 333 27.03 10.85 -3.20
C GLN A 333 27.17 12.35 -2.96
N ILE A 334 26.53 12.86 -1.92
CA ILE A 334 26.59 14.25 -1.47
C ILE A 334 27.46 14.29 -0.23
N VAL A 335 28.62 14.93 -0.36
CA VAL A 335 29.56 15.12 0.73
C VAL A 335 29.40 16.52 1.29
N GLU A 336 28.94 16.61 2.53
CA GLU A 336 28.86 17.85 3.28
C GLU A 336 30.14 18.03 4.08
N VAL A 337 30.88 19.09 3.85
CA VAL A 337 32.12 19.35 4.58
C VAL A 337 31.85 20.13 5.86
N ARG A 338 32.46 19.71 6.94
CA ARG A 338 32.40 20.38 8.23
C ARG A 338 33.81 20.86 8.61
N VAL A 339 33.99 22.17 8.65
CA VAL A 339 35.28 22.75 9.06
C VAL A 339 35.47 22.55 10.55
N VAL A 340 36.59 21.97 10.94
CA VAL A 340 36.98 21.70 12.33
C VAL A 340 38.12 22.63 12.71
N THR A 341 37.96 23.36 13.78
CA THR A 341 39.02 24.21 14.35
C THR A 341 40.02 23.36 15.13
N PRO A 342 41.34 23.55 14.91
CA PRO A 342 42.36 22.87 15.72
C PRO A 342 42.32 23.37 17.16
N LYS A 343 42.74 22.48 18.09
CA LYS A 343 43.00 22.91 19.44
C LYS A 343 44.34 23.63 19.45
N VAL A 344 44.32 24.93 19.76
CA VAL A 344 45.53 25.75 19.83
C VAL A 344 46.16 25.49 21.21
N ALA A 345 47.24 24.70 21.23
CA ALA A 345 47.90 24.28 22.47
C ALA A 345 49.22 25.01 22.73
N ASP A 346 49.82 25.59 21.70
CA ASP A 346 51.12 26.26 21.77
C ASP A 346 51.04 27.75 21.47
N GLU A 347 51.93 28.57 22.00
CA GLU A 347 51.95 30.02 21.82
C GLU A 347 52.19 30.42 20.36
N ARG A 348 52.99 29.65 19.63
CA ARG A 348 53.28 29.93 18.22
C ARG A 348 52.03 29.82 17.34
N SER A 349 51.25 28.76 17.53
CA SER A 349 49.96 28.61 16.84
C SER A 349 49.00 29.73 17.18
N LYS A 350 48.96 30.18 18.42
CA LYS A 350 48.14 31.30 18.89
C LYS A 350 48.53 32.63 18.20
N GLU A 351 49.85 32.90 18.12
CA GLU A 351 50.35 34.07 17.39
C GLU A 351 49.92 34.06 15.94
N ILE A 352 50.04 32.93 15.21
CA ILE A 352 49.63 32.79 13.84
C ILE A 352 48.13 33.07 13.66
N PHE A 353 47.26 32.53 14.54
CA PHE A 353 45.82 32.82 14.50
C PHE A 353 45.51 34.27 14.79
N MET A 354 46.23 34.95 15.70
CA MET A 354 46.10 36.38 15.96
C MET A 354 46.51 37.20 14.74
N GLU A 355 47.57 36.85 14.06
CA GLU A 355 48.02 37.47 12.82
C GLU A 355 47.01 37.30 11.72
N LEU A 356 46.49 36.07 11.53
CA LEU A 356 45.42 35.79 10.56
C LEU A 356 44.17 36.62 10.83
N ALA A 357 43.78 36.81 12.09
CA ALA A 357 42.64 37.66 12.48
C ALA A 357 42.85 39.13 12.13
N LYS A 358 44.09 39.66 12.27
CA LYS A 358 44.43 41.02 11.86
C LYS A 358 44.35 41.24 10.35
N LEU A 359 44.73 40.18 9.57
CA LEU A 359 44.69 40.22 8.10
C LEU A 359 43.25 40.09 7.56
N ASN A 360 42.33 39.54 8.37
CA ASN A 360 40.92 39.29 7.98
C ASN A 360 39.96 39.96 8.99
N PRO A 361 39.88 41.28 9.06
CA PRO A 361 39.09 42.02 10.07
C PRO A 361 37.58 42.01 9.78
N LYS A 362 37.15 41.42 8.66
CA LYS A 362 35.73 41.41 8.27
C LYS A 362 34.87 40.65 9.30
N ASN A 363 33.86 41.32 9.82
CA ASN A 363 32.92 40.69 10.76
C ASN A 363 31.88 39.85 9.99
N PRO A 364 31.90 38.52 10.14
CA PRO A 364 30.94 37.63 9.41
C PRO A 364 29.51 37.78 9.89
N ARG A 365 29.27 38.49 11.02
CA ARG A 365 27.95 38.73 11.60
C ARG A 365 27.36 40.08 11.22
N ALA A 366 28.03 40.92 10.41
CA ALA A 366 27.55 42.25 10.06
C ALA A 366 26.14 42.19 9.42
N GLU A 367 25.92 41.24 8.51
CA GLU A 367 24.63 41.10 7.82
C GLU A 367 23.48 40.66 8.76
N ILE A 368 23.76 40.04 9.91
CA ILE A 368 22.74 39.61 10.87
C ILE A 368 22.17 40.79 11.65
N TYR A 369 22.99 41.81 11.91
CA TYR A 369 22.57 43.00 12.65
C TYR A 369 21.77 44.01 11.80
N ASP A 370 21.85 43.90 10.47
CA ASP A 370 21.07 44.73 9.54
C ASP A 370 19.64 44.19 9.32
N ILE A 371 19.33 43.00 9.83
CA ILE A 371 17.95 42.46 9.82
C ILE A 371 17.22 43.14 10.99
N ASN A 372 16.49 44.21 10.71
CA ASN A 372 15.53 44.81 11.65
C ASN A 372 14.52 43.73 12.03
N VAL A 373 14.60 43.26 13.25
CA VAL A 373 13.56 42.47 13.90
C VAL A 373 12.42 43.44 14.21
N SER A 374 11.53 43.66 13.24
CA SER A 374 10.27 44.38 13.40
C SER A 374 9.14 43.37 13.62
#